data_8190244e281f84619ecbb6ce1c354af6
#
_entry.id   8190244e281f84619ecbb6ce1c354af6
#
_cell.length_a   1.000
_cell.length_b   1.000
_cell.length_c   1.000
_cell.angle_alpha   90.00
_cell.angle_beta   90.00
_cell.angle_gamma   90.00
#
_symmetry.space_group_name_H-M   'P 1'
#
loop_
_entity.id
_entity.type
_entity.pdbx_description
1 polymer ?
#
loop_
_entity_poly.entity_id
_entity_poly.type
_entity_poly.pdbx_seq_one_letter_code
_entity_poly.pdbx_strand_id
1 'polypeptide(L)'
;DDTNIDAIQKAAVLLADSFKDGGKVLSCGNGGSHCDAMHFAEELTGRYRENRPGYPGIAISDPSHLSCVSNDFGYDYVFSRYVEAVGQKGD
;
A
#
# COMPACT_ATOMS: atom_id res chain seq x y z
N ASP A 1 -16.02 7.80 -15.68
CA ASP A 1 -15.86 8.24 -17.06
C ASP A 1 -14.61 7.60 -17.68
N ASP A 2 -14.39 7.83 -18.96
CA ASP A 2 -13.29 7.19 -19.70
C ASP A 2 -11.92 7.50 -19.09
N THR A 3 -11.73 8.72 -18.56
CA THR A 3 -10.49 9.14 -17.93
C THR A 3 -10.22 8.30 -16.68
N ASN A 4 -11.23 8.07 -15.86
CA ASN A 4 -11.08 7.26 -14.65
C ASN A 4 -10.82 5.80 -14.97
N ILE A 5 -11.47 5.26 -16.00
CA ILE A 5 -11.24 3.89 -16.44
C ILE A 5 -9.81 3.72 -16.93
N ASP A 6 -9.31 4.66 -17.73
CA ASP A 6 -7.93 4.63 -18.20
C ASP A 6 -6.93 4.69 -17.03
N ALA A 7 -7.19 5.55 -16.05
CA ALA A 7 -6.33 5.66 -14.87
C ALA A 7 -6.29 4.36 -14.07
N ILE A 8 -7.45 3.72 -13.89
CA ILE A 8 -7.53 2.44 -13.18
C ILE A 8 -6.76 1.36 -13.93
N GLN A 9 -6.90 1.30 -15.26
CA GLN A 9 -6.19 0.32 -16.07
C GLN A 9 -4.68 0.52 -16.00
N LYS A 10 -4.22 1.76 -16.06
CA LYS A 10 -2.79 2.09 -15.94
C LYS A 10 -2.25 1.70 -14.57
N ALA A 11 -3.00 1.98 -13.51
CA ALA A 11 -2.62 1.59 -12.16
C ALA A 11 -2.50 0.07 -12.04
N ALA A 12 -3.45 -0.68 -12.60
CA ALA A 12 -3.42 -2.14 -12.56
C ALA A 12 -2.18 -2.69 -13.27
N VAL A 13 -1.81 -2.11 -14.41
CA VAL A 13 -0.61 -2.53 -15.14
C VAL A 13 0.66 -2.23 -14.33
N LEU A 14 0.74 -1.05 -13.73
CA LEU A 14 1.88 -0.68 -12.89
C LEU A 14 2.04 -1.64 -11.72
N LEU A 15 0.95 -2.00 -11.05
CA LEU A 15 0.99 -2.96 -9.95
C LEU A 15 1.46 -4.34 -10.42
N ALA A 16 0.90 -4.83 -11.53
CA ALA A 16 1.26 -6.13 -12.07
C ALA A 16 2.75 -6.16 -12.46
N ASP A 17 3.24 -5.10 -13.08
CA ASP A 17 4.66 -5.02 -13.48
C ASP A 17 5.56 -4.95 -12.26
N SER A 18 5.17 -4.20 -11.22
CA SER A 18 5.93 -4.14 -9.97
C SER A 18 6.04 -5.52 -9.34
N PHE A 19 4.95 -6.27 -9.26
CA PHE A 19 4.97 -7.62 -8.69
C PHE A 19 5.85 -8.57 -9.50
N LYS A 20 5.81 -8.48 -10.82
CA LYS A 20 6.66 -9.31 -11.69
C LYS A 20 8.14 -9.04 -11.45
N ASP A 21 8.48 -7.80 -11.15
CA ASP A 21 9.87 -7.37 -10.93
C ASP A 21 10.30 -7.52 -9.48
N GLY A 22 9.48 -8.14 -8.63
CA GLY A 22 9.82 -8.38 -7.24
C GLY A 22 9.50 -7.21 -6.30
N GLY A 23 8.75 -6.24 -6.78
CA GLY A 23 8.33 -5.12 -5.97
C GLY A 23 7.13 -5.43 -5.09
N LYS A 24 6.77 -4.48 -4.25
CA LYS A 24 5.62 -4.57 -3.34
C LYS A 24 4.80 -3.30 -3.40
N VAL A 25 3.61 -3.37 -2.83
CA VAL A 25 2.72 -2.21 -2.71
C VAL A 25 2.63 -1.80 -1.26
N LEU A 26 2.79 -0.51 -1.01
CA LEU A 26 2.57 0.09 0.29
C LEU A 26 1.30 0.94 0.20
N SER A 27 0.33 0.65 1.04
CA SER A 27 -0.93 1.41 1.08
C SER A 27 -1.04 2.18 2.39
N CYS A 28 -1.68 3.32 2.36
CA CYS A 28 -1.84 4.13 3.57
C CYS A 28 -3.08 5.02 3.45
N GLY A 29 -3.50 5.53 4.59
CA GLY A 29 -4.64 6.44 4.67
C GLY A 29 -4.98 6.74 6.11
N ASN A 30 -5.91 7.65 6.32
CA ASN A 30 -6.35 8.08 7.64
C ASN A 30 -7.81 7.74 7.86
N GLY A 31 -8.17 7.37 9.09
CA GLY A 31 -9.56 7.07 9.44
C GLY A 31 -10.14 5.96 8.59
N GLY A 32 -11.25 6.23 7.90
CA GLY A 32 -11.88 5.28 7.00
C GLY A 32 -10.94 4.84 5.86
N SER A 33 -10.12 5.77 5.36
CA SER A 33 -9.13 5.45 4.34
C SER A 33 -8.05 4.53 4.86
N HIS A 34 -7.72 4.59 6.15
CA HIS A 34 -6.80 3.64 6.78
C HIS A 34 -7.38 2.23 6.74
N CYS A 35 -8.67 2.09 7.05
CA CYS A 35 -9.35 0.80 6.94
C CYS A 35 -9.33 0.28 5.50
N ASP A 36 -9.55 1.15 4.53
CA ASP A 36 -9.49 0.79 3.11
C ASP A 36 -8.09 0.35 2.70
N ALA A 37 -7.05 1.04 3.20
CA ALA A 37 -5.67 0.67 2.93
C ALA A 37 -5.34 -0.72 3.47
N MET A 38 -5.80 -1.04 4.68
CA MET A 38 -5.63 -2.36 5.28
C MET A 38 -6.37 -3.44 4.50
N HIS A 39 -7.61 -3.16 4.11
CA HIS A 39 -8.42 -4.10 3.34
C HIS A 39 -7.79 -4.38 1.98
N PHE A 40 -7.31 -3.33 1.31
CA PHE A 40 -6.63 -3.47 0.03
C PHE A 40 -5.40 -4.37 0.14
N ALA A 41 -4.56 -4.15 1.14
CA ALA A 41 -3.38 -4.97 1.36
C ALA A 41 -3.76 -6.43 1.67
N GLU A 42 -4.81 -6.66 2.45
CA GLU A 42 -5.29 -7.99 2.79
C GLU A 42 -5.79 -8.75 1.55
N GLU A 43 -6.50 -8.06 0.65
CA GLU A 43 -6.95 -8.67 -0.60
C GLU A 43 -5.76 -9.12 -1.46
N LEU A 44 -4.63 -8.43 -1.37
CA LEU A 44 -3.42 -8.80 -2.11
C LEU A 44 -2.71 -9.99 -1.46
N THR A 45 -2.50 -9.96 -0.15
CA THR A 45 -1.78 -11.03 0.55
C THR A 45 -2.61 -12.30 0.68
N GLY A 46 -3.92 -12.16 0.84
CA GLY A 46 -4.84 -13.29 0.92
C GLY A 46 -5.31 -13.69 -0.48
N ARG A 47 -6.60 -13.54 -0.69
CA ARG A 47 -7.18 -13.78 -2.01
C ARG A 47 -8.45 -12.95 -2.15
N TYR A 48 -8.80 -12.69 -3.38
CA TYR A 48 -10.07 -12.07 -3.71
C TYR A 48 -10.77 -12.95 -4.72
N ARG A 49 -11.85 -13.61 -4.30
CA ARG A 49 -12.71 -14.50 -5.11
C ARG A 49 -12.02 -15.79 -5.55
N GLU A 50 -10.87 -15.71 -6.20
CA GLU A 50 -10.16 -16.86 -6.73
C GLU A 50 -9.00 -17.24 -5.83
N ASN A 51 -8.73 -18.53 -5.75
CA ASN A 51 -7.57 -19.02 -5.03
C ASN A 51 -6.33 -18.79 -5.89
N ARG A 52 -5.36 -18.06 -5.36
CA ARG A 52 -4.13 -17.70 -6.05
C ARG A 52 -3.00 -17.45 -5.05
N PRO A 53 -1.74 -17.45 -5.48
CA PRO A 53 -0.65 -17.01 -4.61
C PRO A 53 -0.86 -15.57 -4.14
N GLY A 54 -0.41 -15.27 -2.94
CA GLY A 54 -0.48 -13.92 -2.40
C GLY A 54 0.47 -12.97 -3.11
N TYR A 55 0.10 -11.69 -3.14
CA TYR A 55 0.96 -10.63 -3.65
C TYR A 55 1.45 -9.77 -2.47
N PRO A 56 2.66 -9.17 -2.59
CA PRO A 56 3.24 -8.43 -1.48
C PRO A 56 2.63 -7.04 -1.30
N GLY A 57 1.54 -6.97 -0.56
CA GLY A 57 0.88 -5.73 -0.18
C GLY A 57 1.03 -5.49 1.31
N ILE A 58 1.39 -4.27 1.69
CA ILE A 58 1.59 -3.88 3.08
C ILE A 58 0.84 -2.58 3.34
N ALA A 59 -0.03 -2.58 4.34
CA ALA A 59 -0.63 -1.34 4.81
C ALA A 59 0.27 -0.73 5.89
N ILE A 60 0.50 0.57 5.81
CA ILE A 60 1.25 1.29 6.84
C ILE A 60 0.31 1.53 8.02
N SER A 61 0.28 0.57 8.95
CA SER A 61 -0.71 0.56 10.02
C SER A 61 -0.16 0.11 11.37
N ASP A 62 1.15 -0.11 11.49
CA ASP A 62 1.72 -0.53 12.77
C ASP A 62 1.56 0.58 13.82
N PRO A 63 0.85 0.31 14.93
CA PRO A 63 0.59 1.36 15.91
C PRO A 63 1.85 1.88 16.60
N SER A 64 2.86 1.04 16.76
CA SER A 64 4.12 1.48 17.36
C SER A 64 4.83 2.48 16.46
N HIS A 65 4.91 2.17 15.16
CA HIS A 65 5.49 3.09 14.17
C HIS A 65 4.69 4.40 14.12
N LEU A 66 3.37 4.31 14.00
CA LEU A 66 2.52 5.50 13.87
C LEU A 66 2.64 6.40 15.10
N SER A 67 2.60 5.82 16.30
CA SER A 67 2.67 6.62 17.52
C SER A 67 4.06 7.18 17.77
N CYS A 68 5.10 6.40 17.50
CA CYS A 68 6.48 6.85 17.70
C CYS A 68 6.84 7.99 16.74
N VAL A 69 6.57 7.84 15.46
CA VAL A 69 6.90 8.88 14.48
C VAL A 69 6.07 10.14 14.73
N SER A 70 4.78 9.97 15.07
CA SER A 70 3.94 11.13 15.41
C SER A 70 4.50 11.91 16.59
N ASN A 71 4.96 11.21 17.61
CA ASN A 71 5.52 11.84 18.80
C ASN A 71 6.87 12.52 18.54
N ASP A 72 7.73 11.88 17.77
CA ASP A 72 9.11 12.33 17.58
C ASP A 72 9.27 13.35 16.46
N PHE A 73 8.50 13.22 15.39
CA PHE A 73 8.67 14.04 14.18
C PHE A 73 7.40 14.79 13.77
N GLY A 74 6.25 14.36 14.23
CA GLY A 74 4.95 14.89 13.82
C GLY A 74 4.20 13.93 12.90
N TYR A 75 2.88 14.01 12.96
CA TYR A 75 2.01 13.11 12.21
C TYR A 75 2.23 13.20 10.70
N ASP A 76 2.63 14.36 10.19
CA ASP A 76 2.84 14.57 8.76
C ASP A 76 3.90 13.62 8.16
N TYR A 77 4.73 13.01 9.00
CA TYR A 77 5.84 12.17 8.56
C TYR A 77 5.59 10.67 8.71
N VAL A 78 4.41 10.28 9.23
CA VAL A 78 4.19 8.85 9.57
C VAL A 78 4.28 7.95 8.35
N PHE A 79 3.75 8.37 7.21
CA PHE A 79 3.78 7.55 6.00
C PHE A 79 5.09 7.69 5.25
N SER A 80 5.60 8.91 5.11
CA SER A 80 6.84 9.13 4.38
C SER A 80 8.04 8.44 5.03
N ARG A 81 8.14 8.48 6.35
CA ARG A 81 9.24 7.78 7.04
C ARG A 81 9.18 6.27 6.86
N TYR A 82 7.98 5.70 6.85
CA TYR A 82 7.82 4.28 6.62
C TYR A 82 8.27 3.91 5.19
N VAL A 83 7.85 4.70 4.20
CA VAL A 83 8.24 4.48 2.81
C VAL A 83 9.76 4.59 2.64
N GLU A 84 10.39 5.59 3.28
CA GLU A 84 11.85 5.73 3.24
C GLU A 84 12.55 4.51 3.83
N ALA A 85 12.01 3.96 4.91
CA ALA A 85 12.64 2.85 5.62
C ALA A 85 12.49 1.52 4.89
N VAL A 86 11.32 1.23 4.32
CA VAL A 86 11.03 -0.08 3.76
C VAL A 86 10.78 -0.08 2.26
N GLY A 87 10.57 1.06 1.66
CA GLY A 87 10.34 1.16 0.22
C GLY A 87 11.61 0.94 -0.58
N GLN A 88 11.46 0.37 -1.76
CA GLN A 88 12.57 0.14 -2.68
C GLN A 88 12.14 0.59 -4.08
N LYS A 89 13.14 0.84 -4.92
CA LYS A 89 12.87 1.21 -6.30
C LYS A 89 12.03 0.12 -6.97
N GLY A 90 10.97 0.52 -7.63
CA GLY A 90 10.04 -0.40 -8.30
C GLY A 90 8.79 -0.71 -7.50
N ASP A 91 8.75 -0.29 -6.22
CA ASP A 91 7.55 -0.47 -5.41
C ASP A 91 6.43 0.47 -5.85
#